data_0900e27504962128e799a2547633c756
#
_entry.id   0900e27504962128e799a2547633c756
#
_cell.length_a   1.000
_cell.length_b   1.000
_cell.length_c   1.000
_cell.angle_alpha   90.00
_cell.angle_beta   90.00
_cell.angle_gamma   90.00
#
_symmetry.space_group_name_H-M   'P 1'
#
loop_
_entity.id
_entity.type
_entity.pdbx_description
1 polymer ?
#
loop_
_entity_poly.entity_id
_entity_poly.type
_entity_poly.pdbx_seq_one_letter_code
_entity_poly.pdbx_strand_id
1 'polypeptide(L)'
;MLNRSAVERRACQVFKKKFYPMFDFKQGDNVTIGSSGNILDCIVHAATTGDFIENGTEVLRSRKRGVPAPRTVRYHLEKLVIDDILSQFNGISEELYRIAKKQRWFVNKVDLSIDIHDWMYYGDIDDKMVLGTQPKNGTSYAYKFATINVVERGIRFTLKALPIGDYSEICGVVEELLKYAMKKVKIRRVYLDRGFYAVPIVRMLKRLSVHFIIQAQKSIGIKKVIEENKDREVIAVNYKMKRKRKAPSGKEDVRLFIVPHRLKKDERVCFVTNQDVNEENAKDYAGNYRKRWGIETSYRVKKDAFRPKTTSKNYAIRLFFFLFSVSFYNLWVLVSIVLGLVLYGRLPEKPLITAKMFGNLLITAYDSGG
;
A
#
# COMPACT_ATOMS: atom_id res chain seq x y z
N MET A 1 -13.45 -35.01 -2.83
CA MET A 1 -13.28 -33.58 -2.46
C MET A 1 -11.80 -33.31 -2.19
N LEU A 2 -11.25 -32.22 -2.75
CA LEU A 2 -9.87 -31.80 -2.44
C LEU A 2 -9.78 -31.44 -0.97
N ASN A 3 -8.79 -32.01 -0.26
CA ASN A 3 -8.54 -31.61 1.12
C ASN A 3 -8.07 -30.15 1.16
N ARG A 4 -8.92 -29.26 1.65
CA ARG A 4 -8.67 -27.81 1.70
C ARG A 4 -7.34 -27.48 2.36
N SER A 5 -7.02 -28.08 3.50
CA SER A 5 -5.76 -27.82 4.23
C SER A 5 -4.51 -28.26 3.43
N ALA A 6 -4.61 -29.35 2.67
CA ALA A 6 -3.54 -29.78 1.78
C ALA A 6 -3.34 -28.81 0.61
N VAL A 7 -4.42 -28.29 0.02
CA VAL A 7 -4.37 -27.30 -1.06
C VAL A 7 -3.76 -25.98 -0.55
N GLU A 8 -4.15 -25.52 0.64
CA GLU A 8 -3.61 -24.31 1.27
C GLU A 8 -2.11 -24.42 1.51
N ARG A 9 -1.65 -25.56 2.10
CA ARG A 9 -0.22 -25.84 2.29
C ARG A 9 0.53 -25.88 0.97
N ARG A 10 0.02 -26.60 -0.02
CA ARG A 10 0.66 -26.71 -1.34
C ARG A 10 0.78 -25.35 -2.04
N ALA A 11 -0.23 -24.52 -1.98
CA ALA A 11 -0.17 -23.17 -2.53
C ALA A 11 0.95 -22.35 -1.85
N CYS A 12 1.02 -22.35 -0.51
CA CYS A 12 2.09 -21.65 0.22
C CYS A 12 3.48 -22.20 -0.11
N GLN A 13 3.66 -23.52 -0.27
CA GLN A 13 4.94 -24.13 -0.69
C GLN A 13 5.38 -23.63 -2.06
N VAL A 14 4.48 -23.63 -3.05
CA VAL A 14 4.77 -23.14 -4.41
C VAL A 14 5.22 -21.70 -4.38
N PHE A 15 4.51 -20.85 -3.63
CA PHE A 15 4.86 -19.43 -3.53
C PHE A 15 6.16 -19.21 -2.74
N LYS A 16 6.40 -19.96 -1.67
CA LYS A 16 7.68 -19.92 -0.93
C LYS A 16 8.85 -20.25 -1.86
N LYS A 17 8.78 -21.39 -2.57
CA LYS A 17 9.81 -21.82 -3.54
C LYS A 17 10.10 -20.77 -4.60
N LYS A 18 9.09 -19.98 -4.99
CA LYS A 18 9.22 -18.99 -6.05
C LYS A 18 9.77 -17.65 -5.55
N PHE A 19 9.33 -17.18 -4.40
CA PHE A 19 9.62 -15.81 -3.95
C PHE A 19 10.78 -15.71 -2.97
N TYR A 20 11.05 -16.73 -2.16
CA TYR A 20 12.16 -16.69 -1.23
C TYR A 20 13.53 -16.53 -1.90
N PRO A 21 13.82 -17.20 -3.04
CA PRO A 21 15.08 -16.99 -3.74
C PRO A 21 15.28 -15.58 -4.34
N MET A 22 14.23 -14.77 -4.39
CA MET A 22 14.32 -13.38 -4.88
C MET A 22 14.87 -12.42 -3.82
N PHE A 23 15.04 -12.87 -2.57
CA PHE A 23 15.62 -12.09 -1.50
C PHE A 23 17.10 -12.43 -1.35
N ASP A 24 17.96 -11.43 -1.44
CA ASP A 24 19.40 -11.53 -1.22
C ASP A 24 19.79 -10.70 0.01
N PHE A 25 20.33 -11.39 1.02
CA PHE A 25 20.88 -10.77 2.22
C PHE A 25 22.42 -10.72 2.19
N LYS A 26 23.03 -10.85 1.00
CA LYS A 26 24.50 -10.82 0.79
C LYS A 26 25.25 -11.80 1.69
N GLN A 27 24.83 -13.05 1.60
CA GLN A 27 25.45 -14.15 2.32
C GLN A 27 26.56 -14.79 1.47
N GLY A 28 27.54 -15.43 2.12
CA GLY A 28 28.54 -16.23 1.42
C GLY A 28 27.96 -17.53 0.85
N ASP A 29 28.58 -18.09 -0.17
CA ASP A 29 28.07 -19.21 -0.98
C ASP A 29 27.82 -20.51 -0.22
N ASN A 30 28.41 -20.70 0.96
CA ASN A 30 28.36 -21.96 1.74
C ASN A 30 27.61 -21.86 3.06
N VAL A 31 26.70 -20.90 3.22
CA VAL A 31 25.98 -20.70 4.49
C VAL A 31 24.71 -21.57 4.56
N THR A 32 24.73 -22.64 5.34
CA THR A 32 23.56 -23.50 5.61
C THR A 32 22.64 -22.92 6.68
N ILE A 33 23.20 -22.48 7.80
CA ILE A 33 22.46 -21.81 8.88
C ILE A 33 22.55 -20.31 8.65
N GLY A 34 21.41 -19.63 8.50
CA GLY A 34 21.38 -18.20 8.16
C GLY A 34 21.27 -17.95 6.66
N SER A 35 20.89 -18.95 5.85
CA SER A 35 20.52 -18.73 4.44
C SER A 35 19.43 -17.67 4.31
N SER A 36 19.32 -17.04 3.15
CA SER A 36 18.28 -16.03 2.89
C SER A 36 16.87 -16.54 3.22
N GLY A 37 16.59 -17.82 2.97
CA GLY A 37 15.35 -18.47 3.35
C GLY A 37 15.13 -18.54 4.86
N ASN A 38 16.16 -18.86 5.63
CA ASN A 38 16.07 -18.93 7.09
C ASN A 38 15.93 -17.54 7.72
N ILE A 39 16.60 -16.53 7.18
CA ILE A 39 16.43 -15.14 7.60
C ILE A 39 15.00 -14.68 7.31
N LEU A 40 14.46 -15.00 6.13
CA LEU A 40 13.06 -14.67 5.79
C LEU A 40 12.06 -15.35 6.71
N ASP A 41 12.29 -16.62 7.09
CA ASP A 41 11.42 -17.30 8.05
C ASP A 41 11.40 -16.57 9.41
N CYS A 42 12.53 -16.04 9.88
CA CYS A 42 12.60 -15.21 11.09
C CYS A 42 11.79 -13.92 10.93
N ILE A 43 11.94 -13.24 9.79
CA ILE A 43 11.22 -11.98 9.50
C ILE A 43 9.71 -12.24 9.39
N VAL A 44 9.29 -13.30 8.69
CA VAL A 44 7.88 -13.70 8.56
C VAL A 44 7.31 -14.05 9.94
N HIS A 45 8.05 -14.80 10.77
CA HIS A 45 7.59 -15.16 12.10
C HIS A 45 7.40 -13.94 12.98
N ALA A 46 8.40 -13.07 13.09
CA ALA A 46 8.31 -11.84 13.88
C ALA A 46 7.16 -10.93 13.39
N ALA A 47 6.96 -10.80 12.06
CA ALA A 47 5.85 -10.04 11.50
C ALA A 47 4.49 -10.64 11.86
N THR A 48 4.34 -11.96 11.72
CA THR A 48 3.08 -12.69 11.93
C THR A 48 2.67 -12.70 13.41
N THR A 49 3.65 -12.79 14.32
CA THR A 49 3.42 -12.71 15.77
C THR A 49 3.29 -11.27 16.27
N GLY A 50 3.64 -10.28 15.44
CA GLY A 50 3.66 -8.86 15.82
C GLY A 50 4.76 -8.54 16.79
N ASP A 51 5.93 -9.15 16.62
CA ASP A 51 7.07 -9.08 17.53
C ASP A 51 8.29 -8.35 16.91
N PHE A 52 9.29 -8.10 17.72
CA PHE A 52 10.61 -7.66 17.28
C PHE A 52 11.38 -8.84 16.68
N ILE A 53 12.32 -8.55 15.78
CA ILE A 53 13.12 -9.58 15.10
C ILE A 53 13.86 -10.45 16.12
N GLU A 54 14.45 -9.85 17.14
CA GLU A 54 15.23 -10.56 18.15
C GLU A 54 14.36 -11.58 18.89
N ASN A 55 13.25 -11.15 19.46
CA ASN A 55 12.36 -12.02 20.23
C ASN A 55 11.66 -13.05 19.33
N GLY A 56 11.12 -12.61 18.19
CA GLY A 56 10.49 -13.52 17.23
C GLY A 56 11.44 -14.59 16.71
N THR A 57 12.73 -14.27 16.50
CA THR A 57 13.75 -15.22 16.09
C THR A 57 14.04 -16.25 17.20
N GLU A 58 14.18 -15.82 18.47
CA GLU A 58 14.39 -16.75 19.57
C GLU A 58 13.20 -17.70 19.77
N VAL A 59 11.98 -17.18 19.70
CA VAL A 59 10.78 -18.02 19.75
C VAL A 59 10.74 -19.03 18.59
N LEU A 60 11.15 -18.64 17.39
CA LEU A 60 11.22 -19.58 16.27
C LEU A 60 12.32 -20.63 16.47
N ARG A 61 13.49 -20.25 16.99
CA ARG A 61 14.61 -21.16 17.30
C ARG A 61 14.23 -22.25 18.32
N SER A 62 13.42 -21.92 19.31
CA SER A 62 12.94 -22.90 20.29
C SER A 62 12.03 -23.97 19.68
N ARG A 63 11.49 -23.75 18.48
CA ARG A 63 10.51 -24.61 17.80
C ARG A 63 11.03 -25.28 16.54
N LYS A 64 12.06 -24.72 15.92
CA LYS A 64 12.56 -25.15 14.61
C LYS A 64 14.08 -25.18 14.60
N ARG A 65 14.65 -26.28 14.09
CA ARG A 65 16.11 -26.40 13.86
C ARG A 65 16.58 -25.58 12.67
N GLY A 66 17.85 -25.22 12.63
CA GLY A 66 18.45 -24.48 11.51
C GLY A 66 18.09 -22.99 11.45
N VAL A 67 17.42 -22.46 12.48
CA VAL A 67 17.11 -21.01 12.58
C VAL A 67 18.37 -20.27 13.07
N PRO A 68 18.80 -19.17 12.38
CA PRO A 68 19.97 -18.40 12.79
C PRO A 68 19.76 -17.69 14.13
N ALA A 69 20.86 -17.31 14.79
CA ALA A 69 20.76 -16.47 15.98
C ALA A 69 20.19 -15.09 15.64
N PRO A 70 19.47 -14.41 16.55
CA PRO A 70 18.92 -13.06 16.33
C PRO A 70 19.97 -12.04 15.86
N ARG A 71 21.17 -12.11 16.45
CA ARG A 71 22.31 -11.27 16.06
C ARG A 71 22.70 -11.47 14.59
N THR A 72 22.64 -12.69 14.08
CA THR A 72 22.91 -12.99 12.66
C THR A 72 21.86 -12.35 11.75
N VAL A 73 20.58 -12.48 12.10
CA VAL A 73 19.49 -11.85 11.33
C VAL A 73 19.67 -10.33 11.29
N ARG A 74 19.93 -9.73 12.44
CA ARG A 74 20.17 -8.29 12.56
C ARG A 74 21.38 -7.84 11.74
N TYR A 75 22.50 -8.56 11.81
CA TYR A 75 23.71 -8.27 11.05
C TYR A 75 23.45 -8.20 9.54
N HIS A 76 22.67 -9.15 9.00
CA HIS A 76 22.32 -9.13 7.57
C HIS A 76 21.34 -8.01 7.22
N LEU A 77 20.42 -7.65 8.11
CA LEU A 77 19.54 -6.50 7.90
C LEU A 77 20.30 -5.16 7.92
N GLU A 78 21.31 -5.03 8.76
CA GLU A 78 22.15 -3.82 8.85
C GLU A 78 23.07 -3.62 7.63
N LYS A 79 23.36 -4.68 6.87
CA LYS A 79 24.12 -4.64 5.62
C LYS A 79 23.32 -4.23 4.39
N LEU A 80 22.00 -4.14 4.51
CA LEU A 80 21.14 -3.80 3.38
C LEU A 80 21.40 -2.37 2.90
N VAL A 81 21.57 -2.21 1.60
CA VAL A 81 21.73 -0.92 0.92
C VAL A 81 20.42 -0.53 0.25
N ILE A 82 20.09 0.76 0.25
CA ILE A 82 18.80 1.27 -0.24
C ILE A 82 18.55 0.85 -1.70
N ASP A 83 19.54 1.00 -2.59
CA ASP A 83 19.38 0.66 -4.01
C ASP A 83 19.14 -0.83 -4.22
N ASP A 84 19.83 -1.69 -3.47
CA ASP A 84 19.60 -3.14 -3.51
C ASP A 84 18.20 -3.49 -3.04
N ILE A 85 17.74 -2.87 -1.94
CA ILE A 85 16.37 -3.06 -1.43
C ILE A 85 15.35 -2.67 -2.51
N LEU A 86 15.49 -1.50 -3.11
CA LEU A 86 14.57 -1.02 -4.14
C LEU A 86 14.59 -1.94 -5.37
N SER A 87 15.76 -2.38 -5.81
CA SER A 87 15.92 -3.31 -6.93
C SER A 87 15.23 -4.65 -6.67
N GLN A 88 15.49 -5.28 -5.51
CA GLN A 88 14.88 -6.55 -5.12
C GLN A 88 13.35 -6.45 -5.08
N PHE A 89 12.81 -5.45 -4.39
CA PHE A 89 11.36 -5.31 -4.27
C PHE A 89 10.67 -4.88 -5.56
N ASN A 90 11.36 -4.19 -6.47
CA ASN A 90 10.87 -3.96 -7.82
C ASN A 90 10.73 -5.29 -8.58
N GLY A 91 11.75 -6.15 -8.55
CA GLY A 91 11.69 -7.49 -9.16
C GLY A 91 10.57 -8.35 -8.58
N ILE A 92 10.41 -8.37 -7.26
CA ILE A 92 9.33 -9.10 -6.56
C ILE A 92 7.96 -8.56 -6.99
N SER A 93 7.79 -7.23 -7.05
CA SER A 93 6.53 -6.60 -7.46
C SER A 93 6.16 -6.92 -8.91
N GLU A 94 7.15 -6.93 -9.82
CA GLU A 94 6.96 -7.32 -11.22
C GLU A 94 6.49 -8.77 -11.33
N GLU A 95 7.09 -9.69 -10.58
CA GLU A 95 6.72 -11.10 -10.61
C GLU A 95 5.32 -11.33 -10.03
N LEU A 96 5.00 -10.68 -8.89
CA LEU A 96 3.64 -10.71 -8.31
C LEU A 96 2.60 -10.21 -9.31
N TYR A 97 2.89 -9.07 -9.97
CA TYR A 97 2.02 -8.52 -11.01
C TYR A 97 1.88 -9.48 -12.19
N ARG A 98 2.97 -10.10 -12.67
CA ARG A 98 2.96 -11.06 -13.78
C ARG A 98 2.05 -12.25 -13.49
N ILE A 99 2.09 -12.79 -12.27
CA ILE A 99 1.20 -13.86 -11.85
C ILE A 99 -0.25 -13.38 -11.81
N ALA A 100 -0.51 -12.22 -11.20
CA ALA A 100 -1.84 -11.64 -11.13
C ALA A 100 -2.45 -11.41 -12.53
N LYS A 101 -1.65 -10.92 -13.46
CA LYS A 101 -2.06 -10.73 -14.87
C LYS A 101 -2.41 -12.03 -15.57
N LYS A 102 -1.63 -13.11 -15.35
CA LYS A 102 -1.94 -14.45 -15.88
C LYS A 102 -3.29 -14.97 -15.41
N GLN A 103 -3.71 -14.62 -14.21
CA GLN A 103 -5.02 -14.95 -13.64
C GLN A 103 -6.14 -14.03 -14.13
N ARG A 104 -5.89 -13.18 -15.13
CA ARG A 104 -6.85 -12.25 -15.75
C ARG A 104 -7.45 -11.21 -14.79
N TRP A 105 -6.72 -10.81 -13.73
CA TRP A 105 -7.26 -9.86 -12.74
C TRP A 105 -7.42 -8.43 -13.24
N PHE A 106 -6.64 -8.04 -14.24
CA PHE A 106 -6.59 -6.68 -14.74
C PHE A 106 -7.07 -6.56 -16.18
N VAL A 107 -8.01 -7.42 -16.59
CA VAL A 107 -8.58 -7.40 -17.97
C VAL A 107 -9.41 -6.14 -18.21
N ASN A 108 -10.22 -5.77 -17.22
CA ASN A 108 -11.07 -4.58 -17.29
C ASN A 108 -10.35 -3.34 -16.74
N LYS A 109 -10.91 -2.15 -17.05
CA LYS A 109 -10.47 -0.91 -16.40
C LYS A 109 -10.67 -1.01 -14.89
N VAL A 110 -9.65 -0.65 -14.12
CA VAL A 110 -9.64 -0.70 -12.65
C VAL A 110 -9.64 0.69 -12.02
N ASP A 111 -10.25 0.77 -10.85
CA ASP A 111 -10.13 1.93 -9.98
C ASP A 111 -8.84 1.82 -9.16
N LEU A 112 -8.09 2.90 -9.10
CA LEU A 112 -6.87 3.01 -8.32
C LEU A 112 -7.06 3.99 -7.15
N SER A 113 -6.21 3.83 -6.14
CA SER A 113 -6.06 4.86 -5.13
C SER A 113 -4.58 5.05 -4.78
N ILE A 114 -4.20 6.29 -4.53
CA ILE A 114 -2.87 6.68 -4.05
C ILE A 114 -3.02 7.19 -2.62
N ASP A 115 -2.11 6.77 -1.75
CA ASP A 115 -2.08 7.19 -0.36
C ASP A 115 -0.65 7.26 0.15
N ILE A 116 -0.40 8.09 1.16
CA ILE A 116 0.88 8.24 1.83
C ILE A 116 0.76 7.65 3.22
N HIS A 117 1.64 6.70 3.53
CA HIS A 117 1.74 6.08 4.83
C HIS A 117 2.85 6.71 5.65
N ASP A 118 2.51 7.21 6.84
CA ASP A 118 3.44 7.72 7.83
C ASP A 118 3.88 6.59 8.76
N TRP A 119 5.18 6.30 8.79
CA TRP A 119 5.78 5.46 9.82
C TRP A 119 6.49 6.32 10.84
N MET A 120 5.83 6.50 11.99
CA MET A 120 6.28 7.41 13.04
C MET A 120 7.71 7.14 13.48
N TYR A 121 8.48 8.22 13.66
CA TYR A 121 9.90 8.20 13.97
C TYR A 121 10.16 8.89 15.32
N TYR A 122 11.05 8.31 16.12
CA TYR A 122 11.35 8.73 17.50
C TYR A 122 12.85 8.91 17.72
N GLY A 123 13.63 9.13 16.68
CA GLY A 123 15.07 9.39 16.74
C GLY A 123 15.41 10.85 16.48
N ASP A 124 16.70 11.08 16.26
CA ASP A 124 17.22 12.39 15.91
C ASP A 124 16.76 12.79 14.49
N ILE A 125 16.45 14.06 14.29
CA ILE A 125 15.83 14.58 13.07
C ILE A 125 16.83 14.86 11.95
N ASP A 126 18.10 14.57 12.14
CA ASP A 126 19.17 14.83 11.15
C ASP A 126 19.15 13.86 9.95
N ASP A 127 18.35 12.80 10.02
CA ASP A 127 18.14 11.89 8.87
C ASP A 127 17.31 12.61 7.80
N LYS A 128 17.90 12.77 6.60
CA LYS A 128 17.27 13.44 5.45
C LYS A 128 15.94 12.82 5.01
N MET A 129 15.69 11.55 5.35
CA MET A 129 14.45 10.86 5.03
C MET A 129 13.33 11.06 6.06
N VAL A 130 13.63 11.75 7.18
CA VAL A 130 12.66 12.05 8.23
C VAL A 130 11.93 13.34 7.90
N LEU A 131 10.62 13.25 7.75
CA LEU A 131 9.76 14.38 7.43
C LEU A 131 8.83 14.72 8.59
N GLY A 132 8.54 16.00 8.75
CA GLY A 132 7.51 16.46 9.69
C GLY A 132 6.13 15.88 9.33
N THR A 133 5.30 15.64 10.33
CA THR A 133 3.90 15.19 10.11
C THR A 133 3.00 15.74 11.21
N GLN A 134 1.70 15.48 11.13
CA GLN A 134 0.78 15.80 12.23
C GLN A 134 1.16 14.98 13.48
N PRO A 135 1.17 15.61 14.67
CA PRO A 135 1.51 14.92 15.91
C PRO A 135 0.66 13.67 16.11
N LYS A 136 1.33 12.55 16.33
CA LYS A 136 0.68 11.26 16.56
C LYS A 136 1.58 10.36 17.40
N ASN A 137 1.01 9.73 18.43
CA ASN A 137 1.72 8.80 19.31
C ASN A 137 3.03 9.40 19.91
N GLY A 138 3.02 10.68 20.25
CA GLY A 138 4.15 11.33 20.94
C GLY A 138 5.28 11.85 20.04
N THR A 139 5.11 11.83 18.71
CA THR A 139 6.07 12.43 17.78
C THR A 139 5.38 13.18 16.64
N SER A 140 6.09 14.16 16.05
CA SER A 140 5.69 14.91 14.87
C SER A 140 6.55 14.57 13.64
N TYR A 141 7.26 13.45 13.66
CA TYR A 141 8.20 13.03 12.62
C TYR A 141 7.89 11.63 12.12
N ALA A 142 8.09 11.38 10.84
CA ALA A 142 7.84 10.09 10.21
C ALA A 142 8.72 9.85 8.98
N TYR A 143 9.02 8.59 8.69
CA TYR A 143 9.34 8.17 7.33
C TYR A 143 8.04 8.05 6.53
N LYS A 144 8.04 8.53 5.30
CA LYS A 144 6.86 8.53 4.44
C LYS A 144 7.01 7.65 3.22
N PHE A 145 5.95 6.93 2.90
CA PHE A 145 5.90 6.01 1.77
C PHE A 145 4.61 6.21 1.00
N ALA A 146 4.72 6.49 -0.30
CA ALA A 146 3.57 6.56 -1.19
C ALA A 146 3.32 5.20 -1.83
N THR A 147 2.05 4.82 -1.96
CA THR A 147 1.66 3.59 -2.67
C THR A 147 0.52 3.86 -3.65
N ILE A 148 0.53 3.14 -4.78
CA ILE A 148 -0.60 3.07 -5.70
C ILE A 148 -1.21 1.67 -5.67
N ASN A 149 -2.52 1.61 -5.46
CA ASN A 149 -3.23 0.37 -5.19
C ASN A 149 -4.44 0.22 -6.11
N VAL A 150 -4.70 -0.99 -6.59
CA VAL A 150 -5.99 -1.39 -7.15
C VAL A 150 -6.99 -1.52 -6.00
N VAL A 151 -8.17 -0.92 -6.14
CA VAL A 151 -9.21 -0.86 -5.10
C VAL A 151 -10.56 -1.37 -5.60
N GLU A 152 -10.53 -2.48 -6.35
CA GLU A 152 -11.75 -3.17 -6.78
C GLU A 152 -12.30 -4.09 -5.69
N ARG A 153 -13.61 -4.44 -5.80
CA ARG A 153 -14.23 -5.39 -4.89
C ARG A 153 -13.53 -6.75 -4.97
N GLY A 154 -13.13 -7.28 -3.84
CA GLY A 154 -12.39 -8.55 -3.76
C GLY A 154 -10.91 -8.46 -4.12
N ILE A 155 -10.45 -7.39 -4.78
CA ILE A 155 -9.07 -7.22 -5.20
C ILE A 155 -8.51 -5.91 -4.65
N ARG A 156 -7.56 -6.02 -3.73
CA ARG A 156 -6.78 -4.89 -3.22
C ARG A 156 -5.32 -5.24 -3.37
N PHE A 157 -4.69 -4.70 -4.40
CA PHE A 157 -3.34 -5.06 -4.79
C PHE A 157 -2.49 -3.80 -4.92
N THR A 158 -1.34 -3.75 -4.25
CA THR A 158 -0.41 -2.63 -4.39
C THR A 158 0.43 -2.83 -5.64
N LEU A 159 0.29 -1.93 -6.61
CA LEU A 159 1.07 -1.99 -7.86
C LEU A 159 2.51 -1.55 -7.64
N LYS A 160 2.72 -0.44 -6.91
CA LYS A 160 4.04 0.10 -6.61
C LYS A 160 4.02 0.86 -5.29
N ALA A 161 5.18 0.89 -4.63
CA ALA A 161 5.45 1.70 -3.45
C ALA A 161 6.76 2.46 -3.63
N LEU A 162 6.81 3.72 -3.20
CA LEU A 162 7.97 4.59 -3.28
C LEU A 162 8.19 5.33 -1.96
N PRO A 163 9.43 5.54 -1.53
CA PRO A 163 9.73 6.43 -0.43
C PRO A 163 9.52 7.89 -0.84
N ILE A 164 9.30 8.76 0.15
CA ILE A 164 9.25 10.23 -0.01
C ILE A 164 10.33 10.83 0.87
N GLY A 165 11.31 11.48 0.26
CA GLY A 165 12.41 12.17 0.94
C GLY A 165 12.16 13.66 1.16
N ASP A 166 11.27 14.28 0.37
CA ASP A 166 10.90 15.69 0.49
C ASP A 166 9.43 15.91 0.09
N TYR A 167 8.77 16.86 0.76
CA TYR A 167 7.41 17.25 0.43
C TYR A 167 7.28 17.92 -0.94
N SER A 168 8.33 18.59 -1.44
CA SER A 168 8.37 19.18 -2.78
C SER A 168 8.29 18.13 -3.87
N GLU A 169 8.72 16.90 -3.59
CA GLU A 169 8.75 15.77 -4.53
C GLU A 169 7.40 15.02 -4.67
N ILE A 170 6.43 15.29 -3.80
CA ILE A 170 5.15 14.56 -3.78
C ILE A 170 4.50 14.50 -5.17
N CYS A 171 4.52 15.61 -5.91
CA CYS A 171 3.95 15.63 -7.26
C CYS A 171 4.68 14.69 -8.21
N GLY A 172 6.02 14.67 -8.16
CA GLY A 172 6.86 13.76 -8.95
C GLY A 172 6.66 12.30 -8.57
N VAL A 173 6.60 12.00 -7.27
CA VAL A 173 6.34 10.65 -6.76
C VAL A 173 4.97 10.14 -7.22
N VAL A 174 3.93 10.97 -7.13
CA VAL A 174 2.59 10.61 -7.62
C VAL A 174 2.59 10.38 -9.14
N GLU A 175 3.30 11.21 -9.88
CA GLU A 175 3.46 11.05 -11.34
C GLU A 175 4.17 9.74 -11.68
N GLU A 176 5.25 9.40 -10.98
CA GLU A 176 5.98 8.14 -11.18
C GLU A 176 5.09 6.92 -10.90
N LEU A 177 4.34 6.94 -9.79
CA LEU A 177 3.39 5.88 -9.46
C LEU A 177 2.33 5.72 -10.55
N LEU A 178 1.79 6.81 -11.07
CA LEU A 178 0.79 6.78 -12.14
C LEU A 178 1.36 6.28 -13.45
N LYS A 179 2.52 6.79 -13.88
CA LYS A 179 3.21 6.32 -15.10
C LYS A 179 3.51 4.82 -15.04
N TYR A 180 3.91 4.32 -13.87
CA TYR A 180 4.09 2.88 -13.67
C TYR A 180 2.75 2.14 -13.81
N ALA A 181 1.70 2.59 -13.13
CA ALA A 181 0.39 1.95 -13.19
C ALA A 181 -0.22 1.94 -14.60
N MET A 182 -0.07 3.02 -15.37
CA MET A 182 -0.53 3.12 -16.76
C MET A 182 0.10 2.07 -17.68
N LYS A 183 1.35 1.66 -17.41
CA LYS A 183 2.02 0.56 -18.15
C LYS A 183 1.48 -0.82 -17.78
N LYS A 184 0.83 -0.94 -16.62
CA LYS A 184 0.39 -2.22 -16.07
C LYS A 184 -1.09 -2.50 -16.26
N VAL A 185 -1.95 -1.50 -16.01
CA VAL A 185 -3.39 -1.66 -15.97
C VAL A 185 -4.11 -0.56 -16.78
N LYS A 186 -5.31 -0.88 -17.27
CA LYS A 186 -6.21 0.14 -17.83
C LYS A 186 -6.89 0.87 -16.67
N ILE A 187 -6.59 2.15 -16.48
CA ILE A 187 -7.11 2.95 -15.37
C ILE A 187 -8.52 3.43 -15.74
N ARG A 188 -9.49 3.21 -14.86
CA ARG A 188 -10.82 3.83 -14.94
C ARG A 188 -10.79 5.18 -14.25
N ARG A 189 -10.25 5.24 -13.02
CA ARG A 189 -10.23 6.42 -12.17
C ARG A 189 -9.22 6.26 -11.04
N VAL A 190 -8.70 7.38 -10.55
CA VAL A 190 -7.80 7.42 -9.38
C VAL A 190 -8.46 8.20 -8.25
N TYR A 191 -8.45 7.63 -7.05
CA TYR A 191 -8.93 8.25 -5.83
C TYR A 191 -7.76 8.75 -5.00
N LEU A 192 -7.84 10.00 -4.56
CA LEU A 192 -6.82 10.63 -3.72
C LEU A 192 -7.49 11.32 -2.53
N ASP A 193 -6.82 11.32 -1.39
CA ASP A 193 -7.33 12.00 -0.21
C ASP A 193 -7.15 13.53 -0.30
N ARG A 194 -7.62 14.22 0.73
CA ARG A 194 -7.54 15.68 0.80
C ARG A 194 -6.09 16.22 0.88
N GLY A 195 -5.11 15.42 1.24
CA GLY A 195 -3.69 15.80 1.25
C GLY A 195 -3.16 16.09 -0.15
N PHE A 196 -3.76 15.47 -1.17
CA PHE A 196 -3.42 15.69 -2.58
C PHE A 196 -4.23 16.81 -3.25
N TYR A 197 -5.09 17.53 -2.51
CA TYR A 197 -5.87 18.64 -3.05
C TYR A 197 -4.97 19.86 -3.32
N ALA A 198 -4.26 19.82 -4.43
CA ALA A 198 -3.30 20.83 -4.84
C ALA A 198 -3.31 21.04 -6.38
N VAL A 199 -3.15 22.30 -6.81
CA VAL A 199 -3.13 22.66 -8.24
C VAL A 199 -2.09 21.88 -9.04
N PRO A 200 -0.83 21.69 -8.58
CA PRO A 200 0.16 20.88 -9.31
C PRO A 200 -0.28 19.44 -9.54
N ILE A 201 -0.90 18.80 -8.55
CA ILE A 201 -1.41 17.43 -8.65
C ILE A 201 -2.54 17.35 -9.68
N VAL A 202 -3.52 18.27 -9.62
CA VAL A 202 -4.64 18.31 -10.58
C VAL A 202 -4.14 18.53 -12.00
N ARG A 203 -3.19 19.47 -12.18
CA ARG A 203 -2.57 19.76 -13.50
C ARG A 203 -1.85 18.52 -14.05
N MET A 204 -1.09 17.83 -13.23
CA MET A 204 -0.39 16.60 -13.60
C MET A 204 -1.37 15.50 -13.99
N LEU A 205 -2.43 15.26 -13.22
CA LEU A 205 -3.47 14.28 -13.53
C LEU A 205 -4.17 14.55 -14.86
N LYS A 206 -4.50 15.82 -15.13
CA LYS A 206 -5.07 16.24 -16.41
C LYS A 206 -4.10 16.04 -17.57
N ARG A 207 -2.82 16.42 -17.42
CA ARG A 207 -1.79 16.22 -18.43
C ARG A 207 -1.61 14.74 -18.79
N LEU A 208 -1.73 13.85 -17.79
CA LEU A 208 -1.69 12.40 -18.00
C LEU A 208 -3.03 11.81 -18.50
N SER A 209 -4.04 12.64 -18.73
CA SER A 209 -5.40 12.21 -19.15
C SER A 209 -6.01 11.18 -18.20
N VAL A 210 -5.70 11.26 -16.89
CA VAL A 210 -6.22 10.36 -15.87
C VAL A 210 -7.48 10.95 -15.25
N HIS A 211 -8.56 10.18 -15.22
CA HIS A 211 -9.74 10.54 -14.45
C HIS A 211 -9.49 10.39 -12.96
N PHE A 212 -9.92 11.35 -12.17
CA PHE A 212 -9.67 11.38 -10.74
C PHE A 212 -10.88 11.84 -9.91
N ILE A 213 -10.89 11.48 -8.64
CA ILE A 213 -11.68 12.12 -7.60
C ILE A 213 -10.75 12.42 -6.42
N ILE A 214 -10.66 13.68 -6.03
CA ILE A 214 -9.90 14.14 -4.87
C ILE A 214 -10.87 14.70 -3.85
N GLN A 215 -10.79 14.29 -2.59
CA GLN A 215 -11.52 14.95 -1.52
C GLN A 215 -10.95 16.36 -1.33
N ALA A 216 -11.81 17.38 -1.42
CA ALA A 216 -11.41 18.77 -1.31
C ALA A 216 -11.45 19.27 0.14
N GLN A 217 -10.47 20.11 0.50
CA GLN A 217 -10.53 20.88 1.75
C GLN A 217 -11.54 22.00 1.60
N LYS A 218 -12.36 22.26 2.62
CA LYS A 218 -13.31 23.37 2.68
C LYS A 218 -12.58 24.72 2.76
N SER A 219 -11.96 25.14 1.65
CA SER A 219 -11.34 26.45 1.50
C SER A 219 -12.38 27.58 1.57
N ILE A 220 -11.94 28.83 1.71
CA ILE A 220 -12.83 30.00 1.67
C ILE A 220 -13.71 29.99 0.42
N GLY A 221 -13.13 29.68 -0.76
CA GLY A 221 -13.89 29.62 -2.02
C GLY A 221 -14.96 28.52 -2.02
N ILE A 222 -14.64 27.34 -1.47
CA ILE A 222 -15.62 26.24 -1.37
C ILE A 222 -16.70 26.57 -0.33
N LYS A 223 -16.35 27.21 0.80
CA LYS A 223 -17.34 27.66 1.79
C LYS A 223 -18.33 28.67 1.17
N LYS A 224 -17.83 29.58 0.32
CA LYS A 224 -18.69 30.54 -0.42
C LYS A 224 -19.65 29.80 -1.35
N VAL A 225 -19.18 28.81 -2.12
CA VAL A 225 -20.05 27.98 -2.97
C VAL A 225 -21.13 27.24 -2.17
N ILE A 226 -20.78 26.74 -0.98
CA ILE A 226 -21.75 26.09 -0.07
C ILE A 226 -22.81 27.08 0.38
N GLU A 227 -22.42 28.27 0.78
CA GLU A 227 -23.34 29.31 1.26
C GLU A 227 -24.28 29.82 0.14
N GLU A 228 -23.74 30.08 -1.06
CA GLU A 228 -24.51 30.49 -2.23
C GLU A 228 -25.52 29.43 -2.71
N ASN A 229 -25.37 28.18 -2.29
CA ASN A 229 -26.23 27.05 -2.66
C ASN A 229 -26.74 26.29 -1.42
N LYS A 230 -26.98 27.01 -0.32
CA LYS A 230 -27.36 26.35 0.97
C LYS A 230 -28.65 25.54 0.88
N ASP A 231 -29.59 25.96 0.04
CA ASP A 231 -30.90 25.33 -0.15
C ASP A 231 -30.85 24.06 -1.01
N ARG A 232 -29.68 23.74 -1.61
CA ARG A 232 -29.48 22.51 -2.39
C ARG A 232 -28.87 21.44 -1.55
N GLU A 233 -29.45 20.25 -1.59
CA GLU A 233 -28.87 19.07 -0.92
C GLU A 233 -27.54 18.66 -1.57
N VAL A 234 -27.47 18.64 -2.89
CA VAL A 234 -26.31 18.31 -3.71
C VAL A 234 -25.94 19.51 -4.56
N ILE A 235 -24.65 19.79 -4.66
CA ILE A 235 -24.12 20.89 -5.47
C ILE A 235 -23.13 20.33 -6.47
N ALA A 236 -23.24 20.66 -7.73
CA ALA A 236 -22.27 20.30 -8.77
C ALA A 236 -22.03 21.50 -9.69
N VAL A 237 -20.84 22.10 -9.59
CA VAL A 237 -20.50 23.35 -10.28
C VAL A 237 -19.11 23.33 -10.90
N ASN A 238 -18.88 24.13 -11.92
CA ASN A 238 -17.52 24.40 -12.40
C ASN A 238 -16.80 25.26 -11.37
N TYR A 239 -15.60 24.86 -11.00
CA TYR A 239 -14.83 25.51 -9.96
C TYR A 239 -13.40 25.75 -10.38
N LYS A 240 -12.92 26.96 -10.12
CA LYS A 240 -11.55 27.33 -10.40
C LYS A 240 -10.70 27.24 -9.14
N MET A 241 -9.91 26.15 -9.03
CA MET A 241 -8.92 26.01 -7.98
C MET A 241 -7.85 27.07 -8.10
N LYS A 242 -7.46 27.67 -6.96
CA LYS A 242 -6.37 28.65 -6.89
C LYS A 242 -5.28 28.11 -5.95
N ARG A 243 -4.00 28.35 -6.30
CA ARG A 243 -2.87 28.01 -5.44
C ARG A 243 -2.80 28.97 -4.25
N LYS A 244 -2.33 28.50 -3.09
CA LYS A 244 -2.07 29.34 -1.90
C LYS A 244 -1.01 30.42 -2.21
N ARG A 245 -1.11 31.58 -1.54
CA ARG A 245 -0.44 32.87 -1.84
C ARG A 245 1.09 32.88 -2.05
N LYS A 246 1.86 31.87 -1.62
CA LYS A 246 3.35 31.89 -1.64
C LYS A 246 4.01 31.16 -2.84
N ALA A 247 3.29 30.84 -3.89
CA ALA A 247 3.85 30.09 -5.01
C ALA A 247 3.34 30.65 -6.35
N PRO A 248 4.08 30.49 -7.48
CA PRO A 248 3.71 31.02 -8.78
C PRO A 248 2.25 30.74 -9.12
N SER A 249 1.56 31.74 -9.62
CA SER A 249 0.11 31.73 -9.85
C SER A 249 -0.33 30.55 -10.72
N GLY A 250 -1.00 29.59 -10.12
CA GLY A 250 -1.62 28.50 -10.87
C GLY A 250 -3.10 28.44 -10.58
N LYS A 251 -3.88 28.28 -11.64
CA LYS A 251 -5.32 28.02 -11.56
C LYS A 251 -5.59 26.73 -12.34
N GLU A 252 -6.55 25.93 -11.88
CA GLU A 252 -7.05 24.78 -12.61
C GLU A 252 -8.57 24.72 -12.54
N ASP A 253 -9.19 24.53 -13.67
CA ASP A 253 -10.63 24.34 -13.75
C ASP A 253 -10.97 22.89 -13.46
N VAL A 254 -11.90 22.66 -12.55
CA VAL A 254 -12.37 21.33 -12.15
C VAL A 254 -13.87 21.32 -11.96
N ARG A 255 -14.47 20.18 -11.94
CA ARG A 255 -15.82 20.00 -11.46
C ARG A 255 -15.79 19.81 -9.95
N LEU A 256 -16.40 20.71 -9.20
CA LEU A 256 -16.61 20.60 -7.76
C LEU A 256 -17.99 20.00 -7.53
N PHE A 257 -18.05 18.93 -6.76
CA PHE A 257 -19.32 18.40 -6.27
C PHE A 257 -19.31 18.21 -4.76
N ILE A 258 -20.44 18.51 -4.15
CA ILE A 258 -20.64 18.54 -2.70
C ILE A 258 -21.88 17.74 -2.39
N VAL A 259 -21.73 16.78 -1.48
CA VAL A 259 -22.81 15.89 -1.07
C VAL A 259 -22.95 15.89 0.46
N PRO A 260 -24.12 15.56 1.01
CA PRO A 260 -24.26 15.35 2.44
C PRO A 260 -23.32 14.28 2.96
N HIS A 261 -22.81 14.48 4.18
CA HIS A 261 -22.05 13.45 4.85
C HIS A 261 -22.99 12.34 5.30
N ARG A 262 -22.65 11.07 5.01
CA ARG A 262 -23.54 9.93 5.23
C ARG A 262 -24.00 9.75 6.69
N LEU A 263 -23.13 10.03 7.65
CA LEU A 263 -23.35 9.73 9.08
C LEU A 263 -23.60 10.97 9.94
N LYS A 264 -23.35 12.16 9.40
CA LYS A 264 -23.44 13.44 10.12
C LYS A 264 -24.39 14.37 9.35
N LYS A 265 -25.58 14.58 9.91
CA LYS A 265 -26.69 15.27 9.23
C LYS A 265 -26.35 16.66 8.69
N ASP A 266 -25.52 17.43 9.42
CA ASP A 266 -25.21 18.82 9.08
C ASP A 266 -23.84 19.00 8.39
N GLU A 267 -23.13 17.91 8.12
CA GLU A 267 -21.85 17.96 7.45
C GLU A 267 -21.99 17.68 5.94
N ARG A 268 -21.23 18.42 5.14
CA ARG A 268 -21.09 18.20 3.69
C ARG A 268 -19.69 17.75 3.36
N VAL A 269 -19.54 16.88 2.40
CA VAL A 269 -18.23 16.42 1.87
C VAL A 269 -18.04 16.98 0.48
N CYS A 270 -16.86 17.52 0.22
CA CYS A 270 -16.51 18.20 -1.03
C CYS A 270 -15.50 17.36 -1.80
N PHE A 271 -15.69 17.29 -3.12
CA PHE A 271 -14.81 16.58 -4.03
C PHE A 271 -14.56 17.40 -5.29
N VAL A 272 -13.37 17.20 -5.89
CA VAL A 272 -13.06 17.73 -7.21
C VAL A 272 -12.70 16.61 -8.17
N THR A 273 -13.07 16.80 -9.44
CA THR A 273 -12.83 15.83 -10.51
C THR A 273 -12.66 16.54 -11.87
N ASN A 274 -12.12 15.84 -12.85
CA ASN A 274 -12.13 16.25 -14.26
C ASN A 274 -13.22 15.53 -15.08
N GLN A 275 -14.11 14.80 -14.41
CA GLN A 275 -15.23 14.12 -15.06
C GLN A 275 -16.49 14.97 -15.00
N ASP A 276 -17.41 14.71 -15.92
CA ASP A 276 -18.71 15.37 -15.92
C ASP A 276 -19.59 14.82 -14.79
N VAL A 277 -19.73 15.61 -13.73
CA VAL A 277 -20.55 15.30 -12.56
C VAL A 277 -21.64 16.37 -12.46
N ASN A 278 -22.88 15.92 -12.35
CA ASN A 278 -24.06 16.74 -12.11
C ASN A 278 -24.72 16.38 -10.77
N GLU A 279 -25.80 17.03 -10.40
CA GLU A 279 -26.49 16.82 -9.14
C GLU A 279 -27.10 15.42 -9.02
N GLU A 280 -27.52 14.82 -10.14
CA GLU A 280 -28.14 13.48 -10.19
C GLU A 280 -27.10 12.37 -9.89
N ASN A 281 -25.89 12.46 -10.46
CA ASN A 281 -24.88 11.42 -10.36
C ASN A 281 -23.83 11.64 -9.25
N ALA A 282 -23.80 12.83 -8.62
CA ALA A 282 -22.79 13.19 -7.62
C ALA A 282 -22.75 12.24 -6.42
N LYS A 283 -23.90 11.73 -5.96
CA LYS A 283 -23.98 10.76 -4.87
C LYS A 283 -23.32 9.43 -5.24
N ASP A 284 -23.42 8.99 -6.49
CA ASP A 284 -22.76 7.77 -7.00
C ASP A 284 -21.24 7.96 -7.08
N TYR A 285 -20.79 9.13 -7.56
CA TYR A 285 -19.35 9.46 -7.56
C TYR A 285 -18.76 9.48 -6.15
N ALA A 286 -19.46 10.08 -5.18
CA ALA A 286 -19.08 10.05 -3.77
C ALA A 286 -19.13 8.61 -3.19
N GLY A 287 -20.10 7.81 -3.63
CA GLY A 287 -20.21 6.39 -3.32
C GLY A 287 -18.99 5.60 -3.81
N ASN A 288 -18.57 5.83 -5.05
CA ASN A 288 -17.40 5.20 -5.62
C ASN A 288 -16.10 5.61 -4.92
N TYR A 289 -15.97 6.87 -4.49
CA TYR A 289 -14.81 7.33 -3.73
C TYR A 289 -14.56 6.51 -2.46
N ARG A 290 -15.58 5.92 -1.85
CA ARG A 290 -15.45 5.05 -0.66
C ARG A 290 -14.58 3.82 -0.89
N LYS A 291 -14.38 3.38 -2.13
CA LYS A 291 -13.44 2.32 -2.47
C LYS A 291 -12.00 2.63 -1.98
N ARG A 292 -11.65 3.92 -1.87
CA ARG A 292 -10.38 4.38 -1.29
C ARG A 292 -10.12 3.81 0.11
N TRP A 293 -11.15 3.64 0.94
CA TRP A 293 -11.03 3.05 2.28
C TRP A 293 -10.45 1.63 2.29
N GLY A 294 -10.46 0.97 1.14
CA GLY A 294 -9.75 -0.30 0.95
C GLY A 294 -8.25 -0.21 1.21
N ILE A 295 -7.63 0.94 0.94
CA ILE A 295 -6.22 1.21 1.24
C ILE A 295 -5.97 1.22 2.76
N GLU A 296 -6.78 1.91 3.54
CA GLU A 296 -6.61 2.00 5.00
C GLU A 296 -6.68 0.61 5.64
N THR A 297 -7.64 -0.21 5.20
CA THR A 297 -7.72 -1.61 5.62
C THR A 297 -6.48 -2.40 5.21
N SER A 298 -5.96 -2.19 4.00
CA SER A 298 -4.74 -2.88 3.53
C SER A 298 -3.50 -2.48 4.34
N TYR A 299 -3.36 -1.21 4.70
CA TYR A 299 -2.26 -0.76 5.56
C TYR A 299 -2.34 -1.34 6.96
N ARG A 300 -3.54 -1.50 7.52
CA ARG A 300 -3.73 -2.16 8.81
C ARG A 300 -3.21 -3.60 8.74
N VAL A 301 -3.60 -4.38 7.74
CA VAL A 301 -3.13 -5.76 7.58
C VAL A 301 -1.62 -5.81 7.34
N LYS A 302 -1.08 -4.94 6.48
CA LYS A 302 0.38 -4.83 6.26
C LYS A 302 1.12 -4.60 7.56
N LYS A 303 0.64 -3.65 8.39
CA LYS A 303 1.24 -3.32 9.68
C LYS A 303 1.12 -4.45 10.69
N ASP A 304 -0.07 -5.05 10.81
CA ASP A 304 -0.39 -5.93 11.94
C ASP A 304 -0.03 -7.41 11.69
N ALA A 305 0.21 -7.80 10.42
CA ALA A 305 0.48 -9.19 10.06
C ALA A 305 1.75 -9.41 9.22
N PHE A 306 2.27 -8.36 8.57
CA PHE A 306 3.40 -8.51 7.65
C PHE A 306 4.56 -7.54 7.92
N ARG A 307 4.52 -6.77 9.00
CA ARG A 307 5.60 -5.86 9.35
C ARG A 307 6.11 -6.16 10.75
N PRO A 308 7.37 -6.63 10.91
CA PRO A 308 7.98 -6.80 12.21
C PRO A 308 7.99 -5.48 12.99
N LYS A 309 7.92 -5.53 14.30
CA LYS A 309 8.21 -4.37 15.14
C LYS A 309 9.70 -4.06 15.08
N THR A 310 10.04 -2.79 15.14
CA THR A 310 11.43 -2.34 15.19
C THR A 310 11.57 -1.02 15.93
N THR A 311 12.62 -0.92 16.74
CA THR A 311 13.11 0.33 17.33
C THR A 311 14.26 0.91 16.51
N SER A 312 14.73 0.21 15.47
CA SER A 312 15.84 0.66 14.63
C SER A 312 15.55 2.05 14.05
N LYS A 313 16.54 2.92 14.14
CA LYS A 313 16.57 4.24 13.53
C LYS A 313 17.14 4.19 12.10
N ASN A 314 17.71 3.04 11.67
CA ASN A 314 18.26 2.85 10.34
C ASN A 314 17.14 2.86 9.28
N TYR A 315 17.23 3.82 8.36
CA TYR A 315 16.26 3.98 7.29
C TYR A 315 16.17 2.76 6.37
N ALA A 316 17.30 2.14 6.00
CA ALA A 316 17.32 0.98 5.12
C ALA A 316 16.50 -0.19 5.71
N ILE A 317 16.63 -0.46 7.02
CA ILE A 317 15.85 -1.49 7.71
C ILE A 317 14.34 -1.15 7.68
N ARG A 318 13.97 0.10 7.89
CA ARG A 318 12.57 0.51 7.84
C ARG A 318 11.99 0.47 6.43
N LEU A 319 12.75 0.88 5.43
CA LEU A 319 12.39 0.76 4.02
C LEU A 319 12.19 -0.71 3.65
N PHE A 320 13.12 -1.59 4.03
CA PHE A 320 13.00 -3.02 3.80
C PHE A 320 11.71 -3.58 4.43
N PHE A 321 11.44 -3.32 5.72
CA PHE A 321 10.24 -3.82 6.39
C PHE A 321 8.95 -3.27 5.81
N PHE A 322 8.96 -2.03 5.33
CA PHE A 322 7.81 -1.46 4.66
C PHE A 322 7.53 -2.18 3.34
N LEU A 323 8.51 -2.29 2.46
CA LEU A 323 8.39 -2.97 1.16
C LEU A 323 8.11 -4.46 1.32
N PHE A 324 8.72 -5.11 2.31
CA PHE A 324 8.41 -6.48 2.71
C PHE A 324 6.92 -6.63 3.05
N SER A 325 6.38 -5.75 3.90
CA SER A 325 4.96 -5.80 4.27
C SER A 325 4.02 -5.61 3.07
N VAL A 326 4.39 -4.77 2.13
CA VAL A 326 3.65 -4.56 0.87
C VAL A 326 3.68 -5.82 0.00
N SER A 327 4.84 -6.42 -0.18
CA SER A 327 5.03 -7.62 -1.02
C SER A 327 4.34 -8.84 -0.43
N PHE A 328 4.45 -9.06 0.88
CA PHE A 328 3.78 -10.18 1.55
C PHE A 328 2.26 -10.00 1.63
N TYR A 329 1.77 -8.78 1.74
CA TYR A 329 0.36 -8.49 1.59
C TYR A 329 -0.16 -8.89 0.19
N ASN A 330 0.54 -8.48 -0.86
CA ASN A 330 0.19 -8.85 -2.24
C ASN A 330 0.26 -10.36 -2.44
N LEU A 331 1.28 -11.02 -1.89
CA LEU A 331 1.44 -12.47 -1.97
C LEU A 331 0.26 -13.19 -1.28
N TRP A 332 -0.14 -12.74 -0.10
CA TRP A 332 -1.30 -13.27 0.62
C TRP A 332 -2.61 -13.10 -0.18
N VAL A 333 -2.82 -11.93 -0.78
CA VAL A 333 -3.98 -11.69 -1.66
C VAL A 333 -3.94 -12.64 -2.85
N LEU A 334 -2.77 -12.82 -3.47
CA LEU A 334 -2.55 -13.70 -4.60
C LEU A 334 -2.88 -15.18 -4.27
N VAL A 335 -2.33 -15.68 -3.14
CA VAL A 335 -2.62 -17.02 -2.64
C VAL A 335 -4.11 -17.20 -2.40
N SER A 336 -4.77 -16.24 -1.75
CA SER A 336 -6.20 -16.31 -1.47
C SER A 336 -7.05 -16.42 -2.74
N ILE A 337 -6.65 -15.74 -3.81
CA ILE A 337 -7.37 -15.81 -5.10
C ILE A 337 -7.11 -17.13 -5.80
N VAL A 338 -5.86 -17.60 -5.83
CA VAL A 338 -5.54 -18.92 -6.38
C VAL A 338 -6.34 -20.01 -5.66
N LEU A 339 -6.41 -19.95 -4.33
CA LEU A 339 -7.24 -20.86 -3.53
C LEU A 339 -8.72 -20.77 -3.90
N GLY A 340 -9.26 -19.56 -4.12
CA GLY A 340 -10.65 -19.37 -4.54
C GLY A 340 -10.95 -20.02 -5.89
N LEU A 341 -10.05 -19.84 -6.85
CA LEU A 341 -10.18 -20.45 -8.19
C LEU A 341 -10.07 -21.98 -8.12
N VAL A 342 -9.10 -22.52 -7.37
CA VAL A 342 -8.88 -23.96 -7.25
C VAL A 342 -10.01 -24.66 -6.50
N LEU A 343 -10.48 -24.09 -5.38
CA LEU A 343 -11.46 -24.72 -4.50
C LEU A 343 -12.92 -24.49 -4.95
N TYR A 344 -13.19 -23.32 -5.55
CA TYR A 344 -14.55 -22.87 -5.81
C TYR A 344 -14.82 -22.43 -7.26
N GLY A 345 -13.82 -22.44 -8.13
CA GLY A 345 -13.93 -22.00 -9.53
C GLY A 345 -14.23 -20.50 -9.71
N ARG A 346 -14.13 -19.70 -8.65
CA ARG A 346 -14.46 -18.26 -8.67
C ARG A 346 -13.53 -17.43 -7.78
N LEU A 347 -13.46 -16.14 -8.09
CA LEU A 347 -12.73 -15.19 -7.24
C LEU A 347 -13.43 -15.04 -5.89
N PRO A 348 -12.71 -15.14 -4.77
CA PRO A 348 -13.29 -14.94 -3.44
C PRO A 348 -13.53 -13.45 -3.17
N GLU A 349 -14.65 -13.12 -2.55
CA GLU A 349 -14.92 -11.74 -2.10
C GLU A 349 -14.05 -11.31 -0.93
N LYS A 350 -13.57 -12.26 -0.15
CA LYS A 350 -12.69 -12.07 1.00
C LYS A 350 -11.56 -13.10 0.96
N PRO A 351 -10.38 -12.79 1.52
CA PRO A 351 -9.30 -13.76 1.63
C PRO A 351 -9.76 -15.05 2.33
N LEU A 352 -9.40 -16.21 1.76
CA LEU A 352 -9.82 -17.53 2.26
C LEU A 352 -9.05 -17.99 3.49
N ILE A 353 -7.84 -17.47 3.67
CA ILE A 353 -6.99 -17.70 4.84
C ILE A 353 -6.65 -16.36 5.48
N THR A 354 -6.52 -16.35 6.80
CA THR A 354 -6.08 -15.12 7.49
C THR A 354 -4.63 -14.80 7.17
N ALA A 355 -4.24 -13.54 7.28
CA ALA A 355 -2.86 -13.13 7.05
C ALA A 355 -1.87 -13.86 8.01
N LYS A 356 -2.26 -14.06 9.27
CA LYS A 356 -1.47 -14.82 10.24
C LYS A 356 -1.36 -16.30 9.89
N MET A 357 -2.45 -16.94 9.45
CA MET A 357 -2.41 -18.32 8.97
C MET A 357 -1.48 -18.47 7.77
N PHE A 358 -1.54 -17.53 6.82
CA PHE A 358 -0.65 -17.51 5.66
C PHE A 358 0.83 -17.46 6.08
N GLY A 359 1.20 -16.56 7.01
CA GLY A 359 2.58 -16.49 7.54
C GLY A 359 3.03 -17.80 8.18
N ASN A 360 2.19 -18.42 9.01
CA ASN A 360 2.50 -19.70 9.62
C ASN A 360 2.68 -20.82 8.59
N LEU A 361 1.81 -20.88 7.57
CA LEU A 361 1.94 -21.88 6.50
C LEU A 361 3.22 -21.69 5.67
N LEU A 362 3.70 -20.46 5.49
CA LEU A 362 4.99 -20.21 4.82
C LEU A 362 6.17 -20.77 5.66
N ILE A 363 6.15 -20.58 6.97
CA ILE A 363 7.23 -21.03 7.86
C ILE A 363 7.29 -22.56 7.89
N THR A 364 6.14 -23.22 7.98
CA THR A 364 6.03 -24.69 8.10
C THR A 364 6.06 -25.40 6.73
N ALA A 365 6.10 -24.68 5.64
CA ALA A 365 5.95 -25.23 4.28
C ALA A 365 7.10 -26.18 3.83
N TYR A 366 8.20 -26.28 4.58
CA TYR A 366 9.34 -27.18 4.28
C TYR A 366 9.46 -28.37 5.24
N ASP A 367 8.70 -28.38 6.34
CA ASP A 367 8.88 -29.41 7.38
C ASP A 367 8.24 -30.77 7.01
N SER A 368 7.67 -30.92 5.81
CA SER A 368 7.00 -32.13 5.32
C SER A 368 7.70 -32.78 4.12
N GLY A 369 9.01 -32.65 4.00
CA GLY A 369 9.82 -33.23 2.93
C GLY A 369 11.17 -33.70 3.47
N GLY A 370 11.15 -34.67 4.39
CA GLY A 370 12.21 -35.56 4.70
C GLY A 370 11.88 -36.92 4.11
#